data_03e97948819329abad95056c32b06fb4
#
_entry.id   03e97948819329abad95056c32b06fb4
#
_cell.length_a   1.000
_cell.length_b   1.000
_cell.length_c   1.000
_cell.angle_alpha   90.00
_cell.angle_beta   90.00
_cell.angle_gamma   90.00
#
_symmetry.space_group_name_H-M   'P 1'
#
loop_
_entity.id
_entity.type
_entity.pdbx_description
1 polymer ?
#
loop_
_entity_poly.entity_id
_entity_poly.type
_entity_poly.pdbx_seq_one_letter_code
_entity_poly.pdbx_strand_id
1 'polypeptide(L)'
;MNVDNLIEKLLSVRGNKPGKQVDLKEEEIKFLIDKSLPIIKEQKMLIELEAPLHVCGDIHGQYYDLLRIFEHCGYPGEYNYLFLGDYVDRGKQSLETICLLLCYKIKYPEKVTLLRGNHESSVTNRIYGFYDECKRRYNVRIWRSFTELFNFLPVAALIDEKILCMHGGLSPDLKTIQNIQDISRPTDIPDTGLLCDLLWSDPDDTVNGYGVNERGVSVVYNSKIVQTFLKNNDLDLICRAHQVVEEGYEFFADKRLVTVFSAPNYCGEFDNAGAMMSVDENLNCSFQILKPANKIEDVKEMNQGNTRNLTPPKKANNS
;
A
#
# COMPACT_ATOMS: atom_id res chain seq x y z
N MET A 1 -12.22 5.07 24.04
CA MET A 1 -12.52 4.69 22.66
C MET A 1 -11.83 3.36 22.41
N ASN A 2 -12.48 2.41 21.71
CA ASN A 2 -11.94 1.05 21.47
C ASN A 2 -11.71 0.87 19.96
N VAL A 3 -10.52 0.40 19.58
CA VAL A 3 -10.15 0.15 18.17
C VAL A 3 -11.02 -0.93 17.52
N ASP A 4 -11.43 -1.97 18.27
CA ASP A 4 -12.29 -3.04 17.74
C ASP A 4 -13.65 -2.50 17.27
N ASN A 5 -14.25 -1.62 18.06
CA ASN A 5 -15.52 -0.99 17.68
C ASN A 5 -15.37 -0.09 16.43
N LEU A 6 -14.19 0.53 16.24
CA LEU A 6 -13.90 1.32 15.04
C LEU A 6 -13.70 0.43 13.81
N ILE A 7 -13.04 -0.71 13.96
CA ILE A 7 -12.92 -1.72 12.90
C ILE A 7 -14.31 -2.22 12.50
N GLU A 8 -15.16 -2.63 13.45
CA GLU A 8 -16.54 -3.07 13.18
C GLU A 8 -17.33 -1.99 12.45
N LYS A 9 -17.24 -0.74 12.91
CA LYS A 9 -17.89 0.41 12.29
C LYS A 9 -17.43 0.63 10.86
N LEU A 10 -16.12 0.61 10.60
CA LEU A 10 -15.55 0.75 9.26
C LEU A 10 -15.97 -0.43 8.36
N LEU A 11 -15.97 -1.65 8.86
CA LEU A 11 -16.39 -2.83 8.12
C LEU A 11 -17.90 -2.95 7.95
N SER A 12 -18.72 -2.16 8.66
CA SER A 12 -20.19 -2.25 8.62
C SER A 12 -20.80 -1.93 7.24
N VAL A 13 -20.04 -1.26 6.37
CA VAL A 13 -20.48 -0.94 5.00
C VAL A 13 -20.19 -2.05 3.98
N ARG A 14 -19.58 -3.15 4.40
CA ARG A 14 -19.41 -4.34 3.54
C ARG A 14 -20.78 -4.81 3.05
N GLY A 15 -20.86 -5.22 1.79
CA GLY A 15 -22.14 -5.61 1.16
C GLY A 15 -23.07 -4.47 0.81
N ASN A 16 -22.74 -3.23 1.14
CA ASN A 16 -23.48 -2.07 0.64
C ASN A 16 -22.97 -1.66 -0.75
N LYS A 17 -23.76 -0.80 -1.41
CA LYS A 17 -23.34 -0.21 -2.69
C LYS A 17 -22.00 0.54 -2.52
N PRO A 18 -21.01 0.30 -3.37
CA PRO A 18 -19.74 1.03 -3.34
C PRO A 18 -19.93 2.55 -3.30
N GLY A 19 -19.11 3.23 -2.49
CA GLY A 19 -19.21 4.67 -2.27
C GLY A 19 -20.05 5.08 -1.05
N LYS A 20 -20.67 4.14 -0.33
CA LYS A 20 -21.33 4.47 0.94
C LYS A 20 -20.26 4.83 1.98
N GLN A 21 -20.34 6.06 2.48
CA GLN A 21 -19.42 6.56 3.50
C GLN A 21 -19.73 5.97 4.88
N VAL A 22 -18.69 5.82 5.69
CA VAL A 22 -18.81 5.49 7.12
C VAL A 22 -18.94 6.79 7.91
N ASP A 23 -19.89 6.85 8.83
CA ASP A 23 -20.11 8.02 9.69
C ASP A 23 -19.08 8.03 10.84
N LEU A 24 -17.81 8.35 10.53
CA LEU A 24 -16.77 8.53 11.52
C LEU A 24 -16.93 9.89 12.20
N LYS A 25 -16.75 9.94 13.51
CA LYS A 25 -16.67 11.20 14.25
C LYS A 25 -15.26 11.77 14.20
N GLU A 26 -15.14 13.09 14.27
CA GLU A 26 -13.83 13.77 14.29
C GLU A 26 -12.92 13.25 15.43
N GLU A 27 -13.49 12.98 16.60
CA GLU A 27 -12.78 12.44 17.75
C GLU A 27 -12.25 11.02 17.51
N GLU A 28 -12.97 10.22 16.72
CA GLU A 28 -12.55 8.86 16.34
C GLU A 28 -11.31 8.92 15.43
N ILE A 29 -11.31 9.84 14.47
CA ILE A 29 -10.16 10.05 13.57
C ILE A 29 -8.94 10.55 14.36
N LYS A 30 -9.13 11.55 15.23
CA LYS A 30 -8.06 12.05 16.11
C LYS A 30 -7.48 10.94 16.98
N PHE A 31 -8.35 10.12 17.58
CA PHE A 31 -7.92 8.97 18.38
C PHE A 31 -7.03 8.01 17.59
N LEU A 32 -7.39 7.71 16.33
CA LEU A 32 -6.59 6.83 15.47
C LEU A 32 -5.21 7.44 15.18
N ILE A 33 -5.16 8.73 14.83
CA ILE A 33 -3.91 9.45 14.58
C ILE A 33 -3.02 9.46 15.85
N ASP A 34 -3.59 9.85 16.99
CA ASP A 34 -2.86 9.96 18.26
C ASP A 34 -2.32 8.61 18.76
N LYS A 35 -3.04 7.50 18.48
CA LYS A 35 -2.61 6.15 18.88
C LYS A 35 -1.63 5.51 17.94
N SER A 36 -1.74 5.77 16.63
CA SER A 36 -0.81 5.20 15.64
C SER A 36 0.52 5.94 15.58
N LEU A 37 0.54 7.25 15.84
CA LEU A 37 1.75 8.07 15.73
C LEU A 37 2.91 7.57 16.62
N PRO A 38 2.75 7.23 17.92
CA PRO A 38 3.83 6.65 18.71
C PRO A 38 4.37 5.36 18.12
N ILE A 39 3.48 4.45 17.67
CA ILE A 39 3.86 3.17 17.07
C ILE A 39 4.73 3.39 15.83
N ILE A 40 4.33 4.33 14.96
CA ILE A 40 5.07 4.66 13.73
C ILE A 40 6.41 5.33 14.07
N LYS A 41 6.46 6.19 15.07
CA LYS A 41 7.71 6.87 15.50
C LYS A 41 8.78 5.91 16.02
N GLU A 42 8.38 4.83 16.67
CA GLU A 42 9.29 3.80 17.20
C GLU A 42 9.88 2.91 16.11
N GLN A 43 9.22 2.81 14.95
CA GLN A 43 9.72 2.02 13.82
C GLN A 43 10.96 2.67 13.20
N LYS A 44 11.85 1.85 12.62
CA LYS A 44 12.97 2.32 11.81
C LYS A 44 12.47 2.91 10.47
N MET A 45 13.30 3.68 9.77
CA MET A 45 12.99 4.21 8.44
C MET A 45 13.00 3.11 7.36
N LEU A 46 13.88 2.13 7.48
CA LEU A 46 13.86 0.85 6.82
C LEU A 46 13.41 -0.22 7.82
N ILE A 47 12.26 -0.85 7.58
CA ILE A 47 11.69 -1.87 8.45
C ILE A 47 12.16 -3.25 7.99
N GLU A 48 12.63 -4.07 8.91
CA GLU A 48 12.94 -5.48 8.66
C GLU A 48 11.67 -6.32 8.93
N LEU A 49 11.29 -7.16 7.98
CA LEU A 49 10.10 -8.01 8.03
C LEU A 49 10.47 -9.47 7.74
N GLU A 50 9.71 -10.39 8.33
CA GLU A 50 9.82 -11.82 8.07
C GLU A 50 8.62 -12.32 7.24
N ALA A 51 8.87 -13.21 6.30
CA ALA A 51 7.82 -13.93 5.59
C ALA A 51 7.19 -15.01 6.52
N PRO A 52 5.93 -15.46 6.31
CA PRO A 52 5.07 -15.09 5.17
C PRO A 52 4.31 -13.77 5.39
N LEU A 53 4.04 -13.05 4.31
CA LEU A 53 3.25 -11.83 4.34
C LEU A 53 2.65 -11.49 2.96
N HIS A 54 1.70 -10.55 2.99
CA HIS A 54 1.07 -9.98 1.81
C HIS A 54 1.57 -8.55 1.56
N VAL A 55 1.86 -8.22 0.30
CA VAL A 55 2.32 -6.89 -0.11
C VAL A 55 1.27 -6.26 -1.02
N CYS A 56 0.76 -5.09 -0.63
CA CYS A 56 -0.20 -4.29 -1.41
C CYS A 56 0.48 -3.01 -1.90
N GLY A 57 0.22 -2.65 -3.16
CA GLY A 57 0.56 -1.35 -3.74
C GLY A 57 -0.50 -0.28 -3.46
N ASP A 58 -0.62 0.67 -4.38
CA ASP A 58 -1.52 1.82 -4.31
C ASP A 58 -2.98 1.42 -4.05
N ILE A 59 -3.65 2.14 -3.17
CA ILE A 59 -5.08 1.98 -2.85
C ILE A 59 -5.89 3.20 -3.26
N HIS A 60 -5.32 4.40 -3.10
CA HIS A 60 -5.88 5.67 -3.54
C HIS A 60 -7.36 5.89 -3.19
N GLY A 61 -7.73 5.67 -1.92
CA GLY A 61 -9.08 5.90 -1.46
C GLY A 61 -10.16 5.02 -2.10
N GLN A 62 -9.77 3.94 -2.78
CA GLN A 62 -10.66 2.91 -3.32
C GLN A 62 -11.03 1.93 -2.21
N TYR A 63 -11.78 2.41 -1.22
CA TYR A 63 -12.06 1.73 0.03
C TYR A 63 -12.71 0.36 -0.16
N TYR A 64 -13.66 0.24 -1.08
CA TYR A 64 -14.33 -1.03 -1.34
C TYR A 64 -13.39 -2.07 -1.98
N ASP A 65 -12.39 -1.64 -2.74
CA ASP A 65 -11.37 -2.55 -3.27
C ASP A 65 -10.42 -3.01 -2.16
N LEU A 66 -10.07 -2.15 -1.19
CA LEU A 66 -9.35 -2.57 0.02
C LEU A 66 -10.15 -3.62 0.81
N LEU A 67 -11.46 -3.45 0.97
CA LEU A 67 -12.31 -4.46 1.62
C LEU A 67 -12.30 -5.79 0.84
N ARG A 68 -12.38 -5.74 -0.49
CA ARG A 68 -12.27 -6.93 -1.35
C ARG A 68 -10.92 -7.64 -1.22
N ILE A 69 -9.82 -6.89 -1.11
CA ILE A 69 -8.49 -7.47 -0.84
C ILE A 69 -8.56 -8.29 0.45
N PHE A 70 -9.07 -7.74 1.55
CA PHE A 70 -9.16 -8.46 2.80
C PHE A 70 -10.13 -9.66 2.76
N GLU A 71 -11.21 -9.57 2.00
CA GLU A 71 -12.15 -10.68 1.81
C GLU A 71 -11.55 -11.85 1.01
N HIS A 72 -10.68 -11.56 0.03
CA HIS A 72 -10.04 -12.58 -0.81
C HIS A 72 -8.78 -13.17 -0.17
N CYS A 73 -7.99 -12.35 0.52
CA CYS A 73 -6.65 -12.69 0.98
C CYS A 73 -6.56 -12.89 2.49
N GLY A 74 -7.67 -12.68 3.21
CA GLY A 74 -7.73 -12.76 4.67
C GLY A 74 -7.48 -11.41 5.34
N TYR A 75 -7.95 -11.28 6.57
CA TYR A 75 -7.88 -10.03 7.31
C TYR A 75 -6.55 -9.85 8.06
N PRO A 76 -6.10 -8.59 8.27
CA PRO A 76 -4.97 -8.32 9.16
C PRO A 76 -5.19 -8.93 10.57
N GLY A 77 -4.13 -9.55 11.10
CA GLY A 77 -4.19 -10.31 12.36
C GLY A 77 -4.13 -11.82 12.12
N GLU A 78 -4.81 -12.34 11.09
CA GLU A 78 -4.59 -13.69 10.59
C GLU A 78 -3.34 -13.72 9.69
N TYR A 79 -3.17 -12.69 8.87
CA TYR A 79 -2.05 -12.54 7.94
C TYR A 79 -1.25 -11.26 8.23
N ASN A 80 0.03 -11.27 7.87
CA ASN A 80 0.91 -10.11 7.90
C ASN A 80 0.76 -9.32 6.61
N TYR A 81 0.73 -8.00 6.72
CA TYR A 81 0.54 -7.09 5.57
C TYR A 81 1.61 -6.01 5.53
N LEU A 82 2.15 -5.79 4.33
CA LEU A 82 2.97 -4.65 3.97
C LEU A 82 2.23 -3.83 2.91
N PHE A 83 1.97 -2.55 3.20
CA PHE A 83 1.41 -1.59 2.24
C PHE A 83 2.50 -0.63 1.80
N LEU A 84 2.63 -0.45 0.49
CA LEU A 84 3.71 0.31 -0.11
C LEU A 84 3.44 1.83 -0.22
N GLY A 85 2.32 2.32 0.31
CA GLY A 85 1.94 3.73 0.28
C GLY A 85 0.77 4.03 -0.65
N ASP A 86 0.53 5.32 -0.86
CA ASP A 86 -0.56 5.88 -1.66
C ASP A 86 -1.95 5.40 -1.22
N TYR A 87 -2.27 5.68 0.04
CA TYR A 87 -3.56 5.36 0.64
C TYR A 87 -4.65 6.35 0.28
N VAL A 88 -4.26 7.60 0.03
CA VAL A 88 -5.13 8.76 -0.14
C VAL A 88 -5.09 9.29 -1.57
N ASP A 89 -5.96 10.24 -1.88
CA ASP A 89 -6.14 10.89 -3.18
C ASP A 89 -6.84 10.04 -4.24
N ARG A 90 -7.29 10.70 -5.32
CA ARG A 90 -7.92 10.11 -6.50
C ARG A 90 -9.27 9.45 -6.23
N GLY A 91 -9.34 8.47 -5.36
CA GLY A 91 -10.57 7.80 -4.95
C GLY A 91 -11.43 8.67 -4.02
N LYS A 92 -12.65 8.20 -3.76
CA LYS A 92 -13.69 9.00 -3.06
C LYS A 92 -13.72 8.77 -1.55
N GLN A 93 -12.97 7.80 -1.03
CA GLN A 93 -13.01 7.34 0.37
C GLN A 93 -11.60 7.16 0.95
N SER A 94 -10.78 8.21 0.82
CA SER A 94 -9.43 8.23 1.39
C SER A 94 -9.46 8.15 2.91
N LEU A 95 -10.44 8.80 3.55
CA LEU A 95 -10.59 8.79 5.01
C LEU A 95 -10.91 7.39 5.55
N GLU A 96 -11.86 6.67 4.95
CA GLU A 96 -12.15 5.30 5.36
C GLU A 96 -10.93 4.39 5.17
N THR A 97 -10.23 4.54 4.03
CA THR A 97 -9.05 3.74 3.70
C THR A 97 -7.95 3.91 4.74
N ILE A 98 -7.51 5.14 4.98
CA ILE A 98 -6.43 5.37 5.94
C ILE A 98 -6.86 5.05 7.38
N CYS A 99 -8.11 5.36 7.77
CA CYS A 99 -8.60 5.06 9.11
C CYS A 99 -8.65 3.55 9.38
N LEU A 100 -9.08 2.71 8.42
CA LEU A 100 -9.08 1.26 8.58
C LEU A 100 -7.66 0.71 8.71
N LEU A 101 -6.72 1.18 7.88
CA LEU A 101 -5.32 0.79 7.97
C LEU A 101 -4.69 1.20 9.30
N LEU A 102 -4.97 2.40 9.81
CA LEU A 102 -4.52 2.84 11.13
C LEU A 102 -5.14 2.01 12.26
N CYS A 103 -6.42 1.62 12.16
CA CYS A 103 -7.03 0.70 13.11
C CYS A 103 -6.26 -0.62 13.20
N TYR A 104 -5.95 -1.21 12.06
CA TYR A 104 -5.18 -2.45 12.04
C TYR A 104 -3.73 -2.26 12.49
N LYS A 105 -3.10 -1.13 12.16
CA LYS A 105 -1.77 -0.78 12.68
C LYS A 105 -1.75 -0.68 14.19
N ILE A 106 -2.76 -0.10 14.80
CA ILE A 106 -2.87 0.01 16.26
C ILE A 106 -3.12 -1.37 16.90
N LYS A 107 -4.01 -2.18 16.29
CA LYS A 107 -4.40 -3.48 16.83
C LYS A 107 -3.31 -4.54 16.67
N TYR A 108 -2.60 -4.50 15.56
CA TYR A 108 -1.58 -5.49 15.18
C TYR A 108 -0.28 -4.80 14.71
N PRO A 109 0.42 -4.09 15.60
CA PRO A 109 1.54 -3.22 15.23
C PRO A 109 2.68 -3.94 14.50
N GLU A 110 2.93 -5.23 14.84
CA GLU A 110 3.97 -6.05 14.20
C GLU A 110 3.51 -6.73 12.90
N LYS A 111 2.18 -6.87 12.71
CA LYS A 111 1.62 -7.59 11.56
C LYS A 111 1.19 -6.67 10.41
N VAL A 112 1.03 -5.38 10.67
CA VAL A 112 0.63 -4.39 9.67
C VAL A 112 1.69 -3.33 9.54
N THR A 113 2.34 -3.28 8.39
CA THR A 113 3.37 -2.28 8.07
C THR A 113 2.84 -1.34 7.00
N LEU A 114 2.93 -0.05 7.28
CA LEU A 114 2.50 1.03 6.38
C LEU A 114 3.72 1.84 5.96
N LEU A 115 4.09 1.78 4.69
CA LEU A 115 5.12 2.63 4.12
C LEU A 115 4.50 3.95 3.62
N ARG A 116 5.34 4.94 3.41
CA ARG A 116 4.97 6.23 2.81
C ARG A 116 4.97 6.11 1.29
N GLY A 117 3.89 6.58 0.63
CA GLY A 117 3.88 6.87 -0.78
C GLY A 117 4.06 8.37 -1.05
N ASN A 118 4.15 8.76 -2.31
CA ASN A 118 4.32 10.17 -2.69
C ASN A 118 3.05 10.99 -2.46
N HIS A 119 1.89 10.35 -2.34
CA HIS A 119 0.63 11.02 -1.98
C HIS A 119 0.48 11.24 -0.46
N GLU A 120 1.28 10.63 0.37
CA GLU A 120 1.37 10.95 1.79
C GLU A 120 2.27 12.18 2.03
N SER A 121 2.00 13.26 1.28
CA SER A 121 2.66 14.56 1.32
C SER A 121 1.64 15.69 1.23
N SER A 122 1.87 16.76 1.99
CA SER A 122 1.00 17.94 2.01
C SER A 122 0.91 18.62 0.65
N VAL A 123 1.98 18.61 -0.13
CA VAL A 123 2.04 19.21 -1.47
C VAL A 123 1.15 18.43 -2.43
N THR A 124 1.32 17.11 -2.47
CA THR A 124 0.59 16.22 -3.39
C THR A 124 -0.88 16.09 -3.01
N ASN A 125 -1.19 15.74 -1.77
CA ASN A 125 -2.57 15.43 -1.37
C ASN A 125 -3.47 16.66 -1.18
N ARG A 126 -2.89 17.86 -1.24
CA ARG A 126 -3.65 19.11 -1.34
C ARG A 126 -4.26 19.29 -2.73
N ILE A 127 -3.65 18.69 -3.76
CA ILE A 127 -4.05 18.88 -5.18
C ILE A 127 -4.97 17.74 -5.63
N TYR A 128 -4.71 16.49 -5.18
CA TYR A 128 -5.31 15.29 -5.76
C TYR A 128 -6.51 14.72 -4.99
N GLY A 129 -7.01 15.43 -3.95
CA GLY A 129 -8.34 15.18 -3.42
C GLY A 129 -8.45 14.99 -1.91
N PHE A 130 -7.42 14.54 -1.20
CA PHE A 130 -7.51 14.25 0.23
C PHE A 130 -7.75 15.49 1.10
N TYR A 131 -7.10 16.61 0.77
CA TYR A 131 -7.36 17.89 1.43
C TYR A 131 -8.84 18.30 1.31
N ASP A 132 -9.39 18.21 0.10
CA ASP A 132 -10.79 18.58 -0.14
C ASP A 132 -11.77 17.60 0.53
N GLU A 133 -11.45 16.30 0.59
CA GLU A 133 -12.23 15.32 1.33
C GLU A 133 -12.26 15.65 2.82
N CYS A 134 -11.11 15.89 3.43
CA CYS A 134 -11.01 16.27 4.85
C CYS A 134 -11.77 17.58 5.14
N LYS A 135 -11.57 18.62 4.31
CA LYS A 135 -12.22 19.91 4.47
C LYS A 135 -13.74 19.83 4.35
N ARG A 136 -14.25 19.04 3.40
CA ARG A 136 -15.67 18.88 3.12
C ARG A 136 -16.38 18.07 4.19
N ARG A 137 -15.77 16.97 4.66
CA ARG A 137 -16.38 16.04 5.62
C ARG A 137 -16.16 16.45 7.07
N TYR A 138 -15.06 17.14 7.34
CA TYR A 138 -14.65 17.58 8.68
C TYR A 138 -14.10 19.01 8.62
N ASN A 139 -12.78 19.17 8.68
CA ASN A 139 -12.10 20.46 8.64
C ASN A 139 -10.61 20.31 8.27
N VAL A 140 -9.94 21.45 8.04
CA VAL A 140 -8.51 21.50 7.68
C VAL A 140 -7.58 21.01 8.79
N ARG A 141 -8.01 21.01 10.05
CA ARG A 141 -7.18 20.51 11.18
C ARG A 141 -6.97 19.01 11.06
N ILE A 142 -8.01 18.26 10.68
CA ILE A 142 -7.90 16.80 10.44
C ILE A 142 -6.87 16.52 9.34
N TRP A 143 -6.91 17.25 8.23
CA TRP A 143 -5.91 17.11 7.17
C TRP A 143 -4.49 17.38 7.68
N ARG A 144 -4.29 18.43 8.48
CA ARG A 144 -2.98 18.75 9.08
C ARG A 144 -2.49 17.64 10.00
N SER A 145 -3.37 17.08 10.83
CA SER A 145 -3.01 15.97 11.72
C SER A 145 -2.57 14.72 10.94
N PHE A 146 -3.22 14.41 9.83
CA PHE A 146 -2.76 13.34 8.93
C PHE A 146 -1.41 13.68 8.28
N THR A 147 -1.20 14.93 7.86
CA THR A 147 0.07 15.37 7.27
C THR A 147 1.22 15.21 8.27
N GLU A 148 1.01 15.58 9.54
CA GLU A 148 1.99 15.34 10.60
C GLU A 148 2.29 13.86 10.79
N LEU A 149 1.27 13.00 10.80
CA LEU A 149 1.44 11.54 10.86
C LEU A 149 2.27 11.03 9.68
N PHE A 150 1.92 11.44 8.46
CA PHE A 150 2.57 11.00 7.22
C PHE A 150 4.06 11.33 7.18
N ASN A 151 4.48 12.44 7.79
CA ASN A 151 5.88 12.83 7.89
C ASN A 151 6.74 11.87 8.76
N PHE A 152 6.11 10.97 9.49
CA PHE A 152 6.78 9.93 10.29
C PHE A 152 6.74 8.54 9.66
N LEU A 153 5.97 8.33 8.59
CA LEU A 153 5.89 7.02 7.95
C LEU A 153 7.27 6.56 7.45
N PRO A 154 7.62 5.28 7.67
CA PRO A 154 8.81 4.68 7.08
C PRO A 154 8.68 4.63 5.56
N VAL A 155 9.80 4.57 4.84
CA VAL A 155 9.79 4.63 3.36
C VAL A 155 10.18 3.34 2.68
N ALA A 156 10.73 2.38 3.42
CA ALA A 156 11.13 1.10 2.85
C ALA A 156 10.98 -0.04 3.87
N ALA A 157 10.88 -1.25 3.35
CA ALA A 157 10.92 -2.49 4.11
C ALA A 157 11.83 -3.51 3.44
N LEU A 158 12.46 -4.36 4.22
CA LEU A 158 13.33 -5.45 3.78
C LEU A 158 12.76 -6.76 4.29
N ILE A 159 12.32 -7.64 3.39
CA ILE A 159 11.76 -8.95 3.72
C ILE A 159 12.88 -9.98 3.68
N ASP A 160 13.12 -10.66 4.82
CA ASP A 160 14.13 -11.71 5.01
C ASP A 160 15.49 -11.39 4.38
N GLU A 161 15.92 -10.13 4.50
CA GLU A 161 17.18 -9.61 3.97
C GLU A 161 17.36 -9.76 2.44
N LYS A 162 16.30 -10.10 1.68
CA LYS A 162 16.36 -10.44 0.25
C LYS A 162 15.44 -9.61 -0.65
N ILE A 163 14.27 -9.17 -0.16
CA ILE A 163 13.33 -8.40 -0.98
C ILE A 163 13.23 -6.99 -0.42
N LEU A 164 13.73 -6.02 -1.17
CA LEU A 164 13.64 -4.61 -0.82
C LEU A 164 12.34 -4.01 -1.37
N CYS A 165 11.51 -3.46 -0.49
CA CYS A 165 10.22 -2.87 -0.80
C CYS A 165 10.25 -1.37 -0.56
N MET A 166 9.72 -0.57 -1.52
CA MET A 166 9.49 0.87 -1.41
C MET A 166 8.34 1.28 -2.33
N HIS A 167 7.90 2.53 -2.22
CA HIS A 167 6.81 3.02 -3.08
C HIS A 167 7.27 3.31 -4.50
N GLY A 168 8.26 4.19 -4.70
CA GLY A 168 8.80 4.59 -6.01
C GLY A 168 9.89 3.63 -6.51
N GLY A 169 11.14 3.89 -6.18
CA GLY A 169 12.23 3.03 -6.67
C GLY A 169 13.62 3.50 -6.28
N LEU A 170 14.58 3.22 -7.15
CA LEU A 170 15.98 3.49 -6.92
C LEU A 170 16.35 4.96 -7.13
N SER A 171 17.43 5.37 -6.50
CA SER A 171 18.01 6.71 -6.55
C SER A 171 19.49 6.66 -6.94
N PRO A 172 20.01 7.66 -7.67
CA PRO A 172 21.45 7.85 -7.81
C PRO A 172 22.19 7.97 -6.48
N ASP A 173 21.50 8.45 -5.44
CA ASP A 173 22.05 8.63 -4.09
C ASP A 173 21.94 7.36 -3.22
N LEU A 174 21.19 6.34 -3.65
CA LEU A 174 21.05 5.07 -2.95
C LEU A 174 22.19 4.11 -3.33
N LYS A 175 23.23 4.04 -2.51
CA LYS A 175 24.36 3.12 -2.72
C LYS A 175 24.20 1.83 -1.93
N THR A 176 23.79 1.96 -0.69
CA THR A 176 23.52 0.85 0.23
C THR A 176 22.17 1.06 0.92
N ILE A 177 21.55 -0.02 1.37
CA ILE A 177 20.30 0.05 2.13
C ILE A 177 20.43 0.87 3.42
N GLN A 178 21.64 1.02 3.98
CA GLN A 178 21.91 1.87 5.13
C GLN A 178 21.56 3.35 4.87
N ASN A 179 21.71 3.84 3.64
CA ASN A 179 21.36 5.22 3.30
C ASN A 179 19.88 5.52 3.59
N ILE A 180 18.99 4.51 3.52
CA ILE A 180 17.58 4.67 3.88
C ILE A 180 17.41 4.88 5.38
N GLN A 181 18.15 4.14 6.22
CA GLN A 181 18.09 4.30 7.68
C GLN A 181 18.54 5.67 8.16
N ASP A 182 19.45 6.30 7.41
CA ASP A 182 20.02 7.60 7.77
C ASP A 182 19.07 8.78 7.52
N ILE A 183 17.91 8.55 6.87
CA ILE A 183 16.90 9.57 6.62
C ILE A 183 16.21 9.94 7.94
N SER A 184 16.31 11.20 8.32
CA SER A 184 15.72 11.71 9.57
C SER A 184 14.21 11.94 9.47
N ARG A 185 13.50 11.75 10.58
CA ARG A 185 12.05 12.02 10.72
C ARG A 185 11.77 12.93 11.92
N PRO A 186 10.74 13.79 11.90
CA PRO A 186 9.78 13.99 10.81
C PRO A 186 10.40 14.70 9.60
N THR A 187 9.90 14.38 8.41
CA THR A 187 10.36 15.05 7.19
C THR A 187 9.21 15.17 6.18
N ASP A 188 9.14 16.30 5.48
CA ASP A 188 8.34 16.38 4.27
C ASP A 188 9.14 15.78 3.09
N ILE A 189 8.49 15.53 1.96
CA ILE A 189 9.17 15.02 0.77
C ILE A 189 9.85 16.20 0.06
N PRO A 190 11.19 16.18 -0.07
CA PRO A 190 11.91 17.22 -0.82
C PRO A 190 11.69 17.08 -2.33
N ASP A 191 11.98 18.14 -3.08
CA ASP A 191 11.83 18.14 -4.53
C ASP A 191 12.86 17.26 -5.26
N THR A 192 13.98 16.93 -4.61
CA THR A 192 15.08 16.13 -5.17
C THR A 192 15.78 15.32 -4.09
N GLY A 193 16.61 14.35 -4.49
CA GLY A 193 17.47 13.55 -3.62
C GLY A 193 16.84 12.23 -3.19
N LEU A 194 17.53 11.50 -2.30
CA LEU A 194 17.22 10.12 -1.96
C LEU A 194 15.76 9.89 -1.57
N LEU A 195 15.21 10.69 -0.64
CA LEU A 195 13.84 10.52 -0.18
C LEU A 195 12.83 10.80 -1.30
N CYS A 196 13.07 11.81 -2.13
CA CYS A 196 12.24 12.08 -3.31
C CYS A 196 12.23 10.86 -4.23
N ASP A 197 13.40 10.33 -4.57
CA ASP A 197 13.52 9.23 -5.53
C ASP A 197 12.91 7.92 -5.01
N LEU A 198 13.09 7.60 -3.72
CA LEU A 198 12.44 6.41 -3.11
C LEU A 198 10.91 6.43 -3.24
N LEU A 199 10.31 7.60 -3.41
CA LEU A 199 8.85 7.77 -3.49
C LEU A 199 8.33 8.10 -4.90
N TRP A 200 9.19 8.55 -5.84
CA TRP A 200 8.78 9.06 -7.13
C TRP A 200 9.46 8.42 -8.34
N SER A 201 10.61 7.74 -8.19
CA SER A 201 11.35 7.23 -9.34
C SER A 201 10.67 6.03 -9.99
N ASP A 202 10.89 5.84 -11.29
CA ASP A 202 10.29 4.78 -12.08
C ASP A 202 11.33 3.97 -12.88
N PRO A 203 11.09 2.66 -13.12
CA PRO A 203 11.90 1.85 -14.03
C PRO A 203 11.60 2.20 -15.49
N ASP A 204 12.65 2.32 -16.32
CA ASP A 204 12.52 2.61 -17.75
C ASP A 204 13.79 2.18 -18.51
N ASP A 205 13.68 1.23 -19.44
CA ASP A 205 14.79 0.76 -20.28
C ASP A 205 15.09 1.64 -21.50
N THR A 206 14.32 2.72 -21.71
CA THR A 206 14.61 3.68 -22.79
C THR A 206 15.83 4.57 -22.47
N VAL A 207 16.24 4.63 -21.19
CA VAL A 207 17.38 5.41 -20.75
C VAL A 207 18.63 4.56 -20.57
N ASN A 208 19.81 5.19 -20.58
CA ASN A 208 21.08 4.54 -20.26
C ASN A 208 21.53 4.92 -18.83
N GLY A 209 21.30 4.04 -17.87
CA GLY A 209 21.53 4.31 -16.45
C GLY A 209 20.35 5.03 -15.82
N TYR A 210 20.59 6.23 -15.30
CA TYR A 210 19.52 7.13 -14.82
C TYR A 210 19.18 8.17 -15.86
N GLY A 211 17.90 8.57 -15.93
CA GLY A 211 17.38 9.57 -16.84
C GLY A 211 16.37 10.53 -16.17
N VAL A 212 15.91 11.52 -16.93
CA VAL A 212 14.87 12.46 -16.50
C VAL A 212 13.52 11.74 -16.47
N ASN A 213 12.78 11.91 -15.39
CA ASN A 213 11.42 11.38 -15.28
C ASN A 213 10.41 12.35 -15.92
N GLU A 214 9.54 11.84 -16.79
CA GLU A 214 8.49 12.62 -17.46
C GLU A 214 7.44 13.20 -16.50
N ARG A 215 7.40 12.73 -15.25
CA ARG A 215 6.57 13.30 -14.19
C ARG A 215 7.00 14.72 -13.79
N GLY A 216 8.19 15.17 -14.24
CA GLY A 216 8.76 16.46 -13.85
C GLY A 216 9.40 16.48 -12.46
N VAL A 217 9.51 15.34 -11.80
CA VAL A 217 10.14 15.12 -10.48
C VAL A 217 10.87 13.79 -10.48
N SER A 218 12.00 13.70 -9.74
CA SER A 218 12.79 12.49 -9.60
C SER A 218 13.44 12.00 -10.90
N VAL A 219 13.78 10.73 -10.98
CA VAL A 219 14.53 10.08 -12.06
C VAL A 219 13.82 8.82 -12.55
N VAL A 220 14.22 8.35 -13.74
CA VAL A 220 14.00 6.98 -14.19
C VAL A 220 15.30 6.19 -14.18
N TYR A 221 15.24 4.87 -14.10
CA TYR A 221 16.40 3.98 -14.03
C TYR A 221 16.20 2.70 -14.86
N ASN A 222 17.25 2.23 -15.49
CA ASN A 222 17.18 1.05 -16.36
C ASN A 222 17.45 -0.27 -15.64
N SER A 223 17.21 -1.39 -16.32
CA SER A 223 17.41 -2.76 -15.83
C SER A 223 18.82 -3.00 -15.31
N LYS A 224 19.85 -2.39 -15.92
CA LYS A 224 21.24 -2.54 -15.49
C LYS A 224 21.48 -1.92 -14.11
N ILE A 225 20.83 -0.80 -13.80
CA ILE A 225 20.89 -0.18 -12.47
C ILE A 225 20.28 -1.11 -11.43
N VAL A 226 19.08 -1.69 -11.71
CA VAL A 226 18.43 -2.66 -10.83
C VAL A 226 19.34 -3.86 -10.53
N GLN A 227 19.87 -4.51 -11.57
CA GLN A 227 20.73 -5.69 -11.42
C GLN A 227 22.01 -5.37 -10.64
N THR A 228 22.63 -4.20 -10.90
CA THR A 228 23.85 -3.77 -10.21
C THR A 228 23.58 -3.49 -8.73
N PHE A 229 22.49 -2.81 -8.42
CA PHE A 229 22.10 -2.48 -7.05
C PHE A 229 21.82 -3.75 -6.22
N LEU A 230 21.02 -4.68 -6.76
CA LEU A 230 20.71 -5.95 -6.10
C LEU A 230 21.98 -6.75 -5.82
N LYS A 231 22.85 -6.88 -6.81
CA LYS A 231 24.13 -7.59 -6.65
C LYS A 231 25.02 -6.96 -5.56
N ASN A 232 25.11 -5.63 -5.51
CA ASN A 232 25.98 -4.93 -4.57
C ASN A 232 25.46 -4.99 -3.13
N ASN A 233 24.15 -5.19 -2.95
CA ASN A 233 23.49 -5.23 -1.64
C ASN A 233 23.06 -6.65 -1.22
N ASP A 234 23.44 -7.70 -1.97
CA ASP A 234 23.07 -9.10 -1.74
C ASP A 234 21.52 -9.31 -1.66
N LEU A 235 20.80 -8.64 -2.56
CA LEU A 235 19.35 -8.69 -2.67
C LEU A 235 18.92 -9.49 -3.90
N ASP A 236 17.72 -10.08 -3.86
CA ASP A 236 17.17 -10.88 -4.94
C ASP A 236 16.09 -10.14 -5.75
N LEU A 237 15.29 -9.29 -5.11
CA LEU A 237 14.14 -8.63 -5.73
C LEU A 237 13.93 -7.21 -5.17
N ILE A 238 13.49 -6.31 -6.02
CA ILE A 238 12.85 -5.05 -5.64
C ILE A 238 11.34 -5.19 -5.86
N CYS A 239 10.52 -4.89 -4.85
CA CYS A 239 9.08 -4.77 -4.96
C CYS A 239 8.67 -3.32 -4.75
N ARG A 240 7.97 -2.73 -5.74
CA ARG A 240 7.55 -1.33 -5.71
C ARG A 240 6.12 -1.15 -6.22
N ALA A 241 5.59 0.04 -6.12
CA ALA A 241 4.23 0.41 -6.49
C ALA A 241 4.20 1.57 -7.50
N HIS A 242 3.42 2.62 -7.29
CA HIS A 242 3.52 3.94 -7.94
C HIS A 242 3.13 4.03 -9.43
N GLN A 243 3.16 2.94 -10.20
CA GLN A 243 2.72 2.91 -11.60
C GLN A 243 1.51 2.01 -11.77
N VAL A 244 0.52 2.49 -12.52
CA VAL A 244 -0.60 1.67 -12.98
C VAL A 244 -0.06 0.66 -13.98
N VAL A 245 -0.36 -0.63 -13.75
CA VAL A 245 0.00 -1.73 -14.65
C VAL A 245 -1.24 -2.56 -14.96
N GLU A 246 -1.34 -3.06 -16.20
CA GLU A 246 -2.58 -3.66 -16.74
C GLU A 246 -3.10 -4.83 -15.90
N GLU A 247 -2.22 -5.77 -15.53
CA GLU A 247 -2.56 -6.98 -14.78
C GLU A 247 -2.51 -6.78 -13.24
N GLY A 248 -2.29 -5.53 -12.77
CA GLY A 248 -2.08 -5.21 -11.36
C GLY A 248 -0.66 -5.53 -10.86
N TYR A 249 0.15 -6.24 -11.62
CA TYR A 249 1.59 -6.41 -11.39
C TYR A 249 2.34 -6.51 -12.72
N GLU A 250 3.59 -6.09 -12.71
CA GLU A 250 4.47 -6.14 -13.87
C GLU A 250 5.92 -6.36 -13.46
N PHE A 251 6.60 -7.31 -14.13
CA PHE A 251 8.01 -7.56 -13.91
C PHE A 251 8.89 -6.71 -14.82
N PHE A 252 10.04 -6.33 -14.28
CA PHE A 252 11.09 -5.57 -14.96
C PHE A 252 12.45 -6.18 -14.66
N ALA A 253 13.49 -5.89 -15.48
CA ALA A 253 14.88 -6.30 -15.28
C ALA A 253 15.05 -7.81 -15.07
N ASP A 254 14.55 -8.63 -15.99
CA ASP A 254 14.59 -10.10 -15.90
C ASP A 254 14.00 -10.64 -14.59
N LYS A 255 12.86 -10.10 -14.19
CA LYS A 255 12.14 -10.41 -12.94
C LYS A 255 12.90 -10.04 -11.66
N ARG A 256 13.82 -9.09 -11.73
CA ARG A 256 14.56 -8.55 -10.58
C ARG A 256 13.85 -7.36 -9.92
N LEU A 257 12.82 -6.84 -10.57
CA LEU A 257 11.93 -5.84 -10.01
C LEU A 257 10.49 -6.20 -10.36
N VAL A 258 9.56 -5.98 -9.44
CA VAL A 258 8.14 -6.09 -9.68
C VAL A 258 7.42 -4.83 -9.22
N THR A 259 6.55 -4.30 -10.08
CA THR A 259 5.56 -3.29 -9.73
C THR A 259 4.28 -3.98 -9.30
N VAL A 260 3.71 -3.58 -8.15
CA VAL A 260 2.42 -4.06 -7.64
C VAL A 260 1.49 -2.87 -7.49
N PHE A 261 0.31 -2.95 -8.09
CA PHE A 261 -0.71 -1.92 -8.06
C PHE A 261 -2.04 -2.52 -7.62
N SER A 262 -2.62 -2.04 -6.51
CA SER A 262 -3.73 -2.73 -5.83
C SER A 262 -5.09 -2.05 -6.01
N ALA A 263 -5.18 -1.00 -6.85
CA ALA A 263 -6.41 -0.26 -7.16
C ALA A 263 -6.93 -0.61 -8.56
N PRO A 264 -7.87 -1.57 -8.71
CA PRO A 264 -8.42 -1.94 -10.02
C PRO A 264 -9.28 -0.81 -10.59
N ASN A 265 -9.41 -0.74 -11.92
CA ASN A 265 -10.15 0.31 -12.61
C ASN A 265 -9.83 1.70 -12.07
N TYR A 266 -8.53 1.99 -12.03
CA TYR A 266 -7.97 3.18 -11.38
C TYR A 266 -8.62 4.48 -11.89
N CYS A 267 -9.07 5.31 -10.98
CA CYS A 267 -9.84 6.54 -11.24
C CYS A 267 -11.16 6.33 -12.04
N GLY A 268 -11.55 5.10 -12.34
CA GLY A 268 -12.63 4.81 -13.29
C GLY A 268 -12.28 5.11 -14.75
N GLU A 269 -11.00 5.30 -15.05
CA GLU A 269 -10.45 5.67 -16.35
C GLU A 269 -9.58 4.57 -16.96
N PHE A 270 -8.95 3.74 -16.11
CA PHE A 270 -8.09 2.63 -16.53
C PHE A 270 -8.82 1.30 -16.41
N ASP A 271 -8.60 0.39 -17.36
CA ASP A 271 -9.17 -0.97 -17.33
C ASP A 271 -8.29 -1.98 -16.56
N ASN A 272 -7.32 -1.49 -15.80
CA ASN A 272 -6.37 -2.31 -15.09
C ASN A 272 -7.02 -3.19 -14.02
N ALA A 273 -6.47 -4.38 -13.84
CA ALA A 273 -6.68 -5.16 -12.63
C ALA A 273 -5.89 -4.56 -11.46
N GLY A 274 -6.29 -4.88 -10.24
CA GLY A 274 -5.44 -4.73 -9.07
C GLY A 274 -4.73 -6.05 -8.76
N ALA A 275 -3.60 -6.01 -8.07
CA ALA A 275 -2.96 -7.21 -7.57
C ALA A 275 -2.41 -7.00 -6.16
N MET A 276 -2.21 -8.12 -5.47
CA MET A 276 -1.49 -8.23 -4.22
C MET A 276 -0.45 -9.34 -4.38
N MET A 277 0.78 -9.11 -3.93
CA MET A 277 1.83 -10.13 -3.91
C MET A 277 1.83 -10.84 -2.56
N SER A 278 1.80 -12.18 -2.60
CA SER A 278 2.01 -13.03 -1.43
C SER A 278 3.42 -13.59 -1.45
N VAL A 279 4.14 -13.44 -0.36
CA VAL A 279 5.48 -14.01 -0.15
C VAL A 279 5.35 -15.14 0.86
N ASP A 280 5.74 -16.35 0.49
CA ASP A 280 5.72 -17.51 1.38
C ASP A 280 7.01 -17.64 2.20
N GLU A 281 7.07 -18.59 3.11
CA GLU A 281 8.21 -18.88 4.01
C GLU A 281 9.50 -19.24 3.26
N ASN A 282 9.43 -19.59 1.99
CA ASN A 282 10.57 -19.89 1.13
C ASN A 282 10.91 -18.72 0.17
N LEU A 283 10.31 -17.56 0.39
CA LEU A 283 10.41 -16.37 -0.46
C LEU A 283 9.86 -16.56 -1.89
N ASN A 284 9.00 -17.55 -2.12
CA ASN A 284 8.27 -17.64 -3.37
C ASN A 284 7.20 -16.56 -3.42
N CYS A 285 7.18 -15.81 -4.51
CA CYS A 285 6.21 -14.75 -4.75
C CYS A 285 5.08 -15.26 -5.66
N SER A 286 3.84 -15.09 -5.23
CA SER A 286 2.63 -15.35 -6.02
C SER A 286 1.72 -14.12 -6.01
N PHE A 287 0.81 -14.03 -6.98
CA PHE A 287 -0.04 -12.85 -7.14
C PHE A 287 -1.52 -13.22 -7.07
N GLN A 288 -2.27 -12.49 -6.25
CA GLN A 288 -3.72 -12.54 -6.22
C GLN A 288 -4.24 -11.36 -7.06
N ILE A 289 -5.03 -11.67 -8.08
CA ILE A 289 -5.54 -10.65 -9.03
C ILE A 289 -6.94 -10.23 -8.62
N LEU A 290 -7.12 -8.93 -8.47
CA LEU A 290 -8.40 -8.29 -8.18
C LEU A 290 -8.93 -7.65 -9.47
N LYS A 291 -9.87 -8.32 -10.13
CA LYS A 291 -10.52 -7.77 -11.33
C LYS A 291 -11.36 -6.55 -11.00
N PRO A 292 -11.50 -5.57 -11.94
CA PRO A 292 -12.47 -4.49 -11.78
C PRO A 292 -13.85 -5.02 -11.44
N ALA A 293 -14.53 -4.38 -10.48
CA ALA A 293 -15.88 -4.75 -10.08
C ALA A 293 -16.85 -4.47 -11.24
N ASN A 294 -17.50 -5.50 -11.79
CA ASN A 294 -18.56 -5.32 -12.76
C ASN A 294 -19.80 -4.74 -12.07
N LYS A 295 -20.31 -3.64 -12.59
CA LYS A 295 -21.41 -2.82 -11.98
C LYS A 295 -22.72 -3.59 -11.67
N ILE A 296 -22.83 -4.87 -12.02
CA ILE A 296 -24.08 -5.66 -11.90
C ILE A 296 -23.87 -7.05 -11.25
N GLU A 297 -22.70 -7.66 -11.28
CA GLU A 297 -22.51 -9.04 -10.81
C GLU A 297 -22.06 -9.15 -9.34
N ASP A 298 -21.34 -8.17 -8.81
CA ASP A 298 -20.81 -8.20 -7.44
C ASP A 298 -21.88 -8.18 -6.35
N VAL A 299 -23.07 -7.61 -6.62
CA VAL A 299 -24.18 -7.62 -5.68
C VAL A 299 -24.79 -9.02 -5.54
N LYS A 300 -24.65 -9.89 -6.54
CA LYS A 300 -25.17 -11.28 -6.50
C LYS A 300 -24.19 -12.24 -5.85
N GLU A 301 -22.88 -12.09 -6.05
CA GLU A 301 -21.87 -12.95 -5.42
C GLU A 301 -21.70 -12.65 -3.92
N MET A 302 -21.75 -11.39 -3.50
CA MET A 302 -21.76 -11.03 -2.07
C MET A 302 -22.95 -11.62 -1.31
N ASN A 303 -24.10 -11.77 -1.97
CA ASN A 303 -25.30 -12.39 -1.38
C ASN A 303 -25.31 -13.92 -1.42
N GLN A 304 -24.47 -14.56 -2.25
CA GLN A 304 -24.36 -16.03 -2.34
C GLN A 304 -23.24 -16.61 -1.47
N GLY A 305 -22.26 -15.82 -1.04
CA GLY A 305 -21.18 -16.27 -0.17
C GLY A 305 -21.60 -16.68 1.24
N ASN A 306 -22.81 -16.34 1.67
CA ASN A 306 -23.32 -16.62 3.01
C ASN A 306 -24.07 -17.97 3.16
N THR A 307 -24.05 -18.85 2.13
CA THR A 307 -24.75 -20.15 2.19
C THR A 307 -23.93 -21.32 1.62
N ARG A 308 -22.64 -21.42 1.92
CA ARG A 308 -21.93 -22.68 1.73
C ARG A 308 -21.69 -23.36 3.07
N ASN A 309 -22.62 -24.27 3.43
CA ASN A 309 -22.44 -25.25 4.49
C ASN A 309 -21.18 -26.09 4.17
N LEU A 310 -20.18 -26.03 5.03
CA LEU A 310 -19.04 -26.93 5.04
C LEU A 310 -19.52 -28.32 5.46
N THR A 311 -19.76 -29.21 4.52
CA THR A 311 -19.82 -30.66 4.80
C THR A 311 -18.41 -31.24 4.59
N PRO A 312 -17.85 -31.96 5.58
CA PRO A 312 -16.53 -32.58 5.43
C PRO A 312 -16.56 -33.72 4.39
N PRO A 313 -15.44 -33.99 3.69
CA PRO A 313 -15.38 -35.02 2.66
C PRO A 313 -15.57 -36.45 3.31
N LYS A 314 -16.44 -37.24 2.71
CA LYS A 314 -16.61 -38.68 3.06
C LYS A 314 -15.32 -39.43 2.76
N LYS A 315 -14.82 -40.18 3.75
CA LYS A 315 -13.74 -41.14 3.58
C LYS A 315 -14.12 -42.20 2.53
N ALA A 316 -13.27 -42.38 1.53
CA ALA A 316 -13.38 -43.50 0.62
C ALA A 316 -13.05 -44.80 1.36
N ASN A 317 -13.99 -45.73 1.41
CA ASN A 317 -13.72 -47.09 1.81
C ASN A 317 -13.06 -47.86 0.67
N ASN A 318 -11.85 -48.33 0.88
CA ASN A 318 -11.23 -49.37 0.06
C ASN A 318 -11.85 -50.73 0.41
N SER A 319 -12.32 -51.36 -0.59
CA SER A 319 -12.48 -52.81 -0.67
C SER A 319 -11.91 -53.28 -1.99
#